data_6525b10f8726201a39b65ee50bf17a24
#
_entry.id   6525b10f8726201a39b65ee50bf17a24
#
_cell.length_a   1.000
_cell.length_b   1.000
_cell.length_c   1.000
_cell.angle_alpha   90.00
_cell.angle_beta   90.00
_cell.angle_gamma   90.00
#
_symmetry.space_group_name_H-M   'P 1'
#
loop_
_entity.id
_entity.type
_entity.pdbx_description
1 polymer ?
#
loop_
_entity_poly.entity_id
_entity_poly.type
_entity_poly.pdbx_seq_one_letter_code
_entity_poly.pdbx_strand_id
1 'polypeptide(L)'
;MSPIDPDLLELLPGYLEKRQQEFIQVAQWLKENDFEKIERVGHQLKGNASLFGLSMVESLGAQLEKAAQTKDRHEILTITEALKSVVTGGIPGSVQ
;
A
#
# COMPACT_ATOMS: atom_id res chain seq x y z
N MET A 1 -5.51 -6.67 21.54
CA MET A 1 -4.69 -6.50 20.35
C MET A 1 -3.46 -7.39 20.44
N SER A 2 -3.19 -8.12 19.41
CA SER A 2 -2.02 -8.99 19.39
C SER A 2 -0.78 -8.20 19.02
N PRO A 3 0.32 -8.37 19.73
CA PRO A 3 1.56 -7.73 19.31
C PRO A 3 2.05 -8.35 18.01
N ILE A 4 2.81 -7.58 17.27
CA ILE A 4 3.44 -8.08 16.07
C ILE A 4 4.57 -9.00 16.48
N ASP A 5 4.66 -10.16 15.83
CA ASP A 5 5.75 -11.10 16.05
C ASP A 5 7.08 -10.38 15.83
N PRO A 6 8.05 -10.52 16.75
CA PRO A 6 9.34 -9.87 16.56
C PRO A 6 10.04 -10.22 15.25
N ASP A 7 9.85 -11.45 14.77
CA ASP A 7 10.43 -11.84 13.48
C ASP A 7 9.83 -11.03 12.34
N LEU A 8 8.53 -10.71 12.44
CA LEU A 8 7.88 -9.87 11.43
C LEU A 8 8.36 -8.44 11.50
N LEU A 9 8.65 -7.94 12.71
CA LEU A 9 9.16 -6.58 12.86
C LEU A 9 10.50 -6.40 12.13
N GLU A 10 11.32 -7.44 12.11
CA GLU A 10 12.58 -7.36 11.39
C GLU A 10 12.37 -7.24 9.89
N LEU A 11 11.26 -7.74 9.39
CA LEU A 11 10.94 -7.67 7.97
C LEU A 11 10.25 -6.38 7.57
N LEU A 12 9.79 -5.61 8.56
CA LEU A 12 8.99 -4.43 8.28
C LEU A 12 9.68 -3.38 7.42
N PRO A 13 10.96 -3.01 7.67
CA PRO A 13 11.59 -2.02 6.82
C PRO A 13 11.64 -2.42 5.35
N GLY A 14 11.96 -3.68 5.07
CA GLY A 14 11.97 -4.17 3.70
C GLY A 14 10.58 -4.19 3.09
N TYR A 15 9.57 -4.56 3.89
CA TYR A 15 8.19 -4.54 3.43
C TYR A 15 7.78 -3.12 3.01
N LEU A 16 8.07 -2.14 3.86
CA LEU A 16 7.68 -0.76 3.57
C LEU A 16 8.40 -0.21 2.36
N GLU A 17 9.70 -0.53 2.23
CA GLU A 17 10.46 -0.08 1.07
C GLU A 17 9.89 -0.64 -0.23
N LYS A 18 9.54 -1.92 -0.23
CA LYS A 18 8.97 -2.53 -1.41
C LYS A 18 7.63 -1.92 -1.76
N ARG A 19 6.82 -1.61 -0.74
CA ARG A 19 5.52 -0.96 -0.99
C ARG A 19 5.72 0.42 -1.61
N GLN A 20 6.70 1.17 -1.12
CA GLN A 20 6.98 2.49 -1.69
C GLN A 20 7.30 2.39 -3.17
N GLN A 21 8.10 1.41 -3.55
CA GLN A 21 8.46 1.22 -4.95
C GLN A 21 7.25 0.85 -5.79
N GLU A 22 6.36 0.03 -5.25
CA GLU A 22 5.14 -0.33 -5.96
C GLU A 22 4.25 0.89 -6.18
N PHE A 23 4.16 1.76 -5.17
CA PHE A 23 3.32 2.95 -5.31
C PHE A 23 3.87 3.90 -6.36
N ILE A 24 5.18 3.97 -6.50
CA ILE A 24 5.80 4.75 -7.57
C ILE A 24 5.43 4.15 -8.94
N GLN A 25 5.40 2.83 -9.03
CA GLN A 25 5.08 2.15 -10.27
C GLN A 25 3.64 2.39 -10.72
N VAL A 26 2.74 2.70 -9.79
CA VAL A 26 1.33 2.88 -10.13
C VAL A 26 1.16 3.95 -11.22
N ALA A 27 1.96 5.03 -11.17
CA ALA A 27 1.85 6.07 -12.18
C ALA A 27 2.16 5.52 -13.57
N GLN A 28 3.15 4.65 -13.69
CA GLN A 28 3.51 4.04 -14.95
C GLN A 28 2.42 3.08 -15.42
N TRP A 29 1.91 2.26 -14.50
CA TRP A 29 0.85 1.33 -14.85
C TRP A 29 -0.42 2.06 -15.31
N LEU A 30 -0.71 3.22 -14.74
CA LEU A 30 -1.84 4.01 -15.20
C LEU A 30 -1.63 4.49 -16.64
N LYS A 31 -0.40 4.90 -16.97
CA LYS A 31 -0.11 5.31 -18.34
C LYS A 31 -0.30 4.17 -19.32
N GLU A 32 -0.05 2.95 -18.87
CA GLU A 32 -0.16 1.76 -19.71
C GLU A 32 -1.56 1.16 -19.67
N ASN A 33 -2.48 1.76 -18.89
CA ASN A 33 -3.81 1.21 -18.67
C ASN A 33 -3.76 -0.19 -18.08
N ASP A 34 -2.73 -0.45 -17.26
CA ASP A 34 -2.54 -1.77 -16.67
C ASP A 34 -3.19 -1.81 -15.28
N PHE A 35 -4.51 -1.83 -15.30
CA PHE A 35 -5.28 -1.81 -14.06
C PHE A 35 -5.16 -3.13 -13.30
N GLU A 36 -4.82 -4.20 -13.98
CA GLU A 36 -4.63 -5.50 -13.34
C GLU A 36 -3.50 -5.48 -12.32
N LYS A 37 -2.39 -4.85 -12.67
CA LYS A 37 -1.27 -4.77 -11.75
C LYS A 37 -1.61 -3.93 -10.54
N ILE A 38 -2.35 -2.84 -10.76
CA ILE A 38 -2.77 -1.98 -9.67
C ILE A 38 -3.72 -2.73 -8.75
N GLU A 39 -4.67 -3.45 -9.34
CA GLU A 39 -5.60 -4.26 -8.57
C GLU A 39 -4.87 -5.30 -7.72
N ARG A 40 -3.85 -5.93 -8.30
CA ARG A 40 -3.07 -6.93 -7.59
C ARG A 40 -2.36 -6.34 -6.38
N VAL A 41 -1.79 -5.15 -6.54
CA VAL A 41 -1.15 -4.48 -5.41
C VAL A 41 -2.16 -4.23 -4.30
N GLY A 42 -3.33 -3.70 -4.65
CA GLY A 42 -4.37 -3.45 -3.66
C GLY A 42 -4.79 -4.72 -2.94
N HIS A 43 -4.96 -5.80 -3.69
CA HIS A 43 -5.35 -7.08 -3.11
C HIS A 43 -4.28 -7.60 -2.14
N GLN A 44 -3.02 -7.51 -2.54
CA GLN A 44 -1.92 -7.96 -1.68
C GLN A 44 -1.81 -7.12 -0.41
N LEU A 45 -1.99 -5.81 -0.53
CA LEU A 45 -1.97 -4.95 0.64
C LEU A 45 -3.08 -5.32 1.61
N LYS A 46 -4.28 -5.56 1.08
CA LYS A 46 -5.41 -5.96 1.90
C LYS A 46 -5.10 -7.24 2.67
N GLY A 47 -4.37 -8.16 2.04
CA GLY A 47 -4.06 -9.43 2.64
C GLY A 47 -2.90 -9.39 3.60
N ASN A 48 -1.81 -8.68 3.25
CA ASN A 48 -0.58 -8.82 4.03
C ASN A 48 -0.29 -7.66 4.98
N ALA A 49 -0.91 -6.50 4.81
CA ALA A 49 -0.64 -5.39 5.73
C ALA A 49 -1.08 -5.71 7.14
N SER A 50 -2.11 -6.54 7.30
CA SER A 50 -2.59 -6.90 8.63
C SER A 50 -1.56 -7.69 9.42
N LEU A 51 -0.65 -8.39 8.75
CA LEU A 51 0.42 -9.12 9.43
C LEU A 51 1.33 -8.18 10.21
N PHE A 52 1.43 -6.94 9.76
CA PHE A 52 2.29 -5.93 10.40
C PHE A 52 1.49 -4.95 11.24
N GLY A 53 0.19 -5.20 11.43
CA GLY A 53 -0.65 -4.29 12.20
C GLY A 53 -0.90 -2.97 11.52
N LEU A 54 -0.80 -2.92 10.21
CA LEU A 54 -0.95 -1.68 9.44
C LEU A 54 -2.37 -1.57 8.91
N SER A 55 -3.31 -1.33 9.82
CA SER A 55 -4.73 -1.34 9.46
C SER A 55 -5.09 -0.28 8.43
N MET A 56 -4.43 0.88 8.47
CA MET A 56 -4.72 1.92 7.49
C MET A 56 -4.24 1.50 6.10
N VAL A 57 -3.07 0.86 6.01
CA VAL A 57 -2.58 0.35 4.74
C VAL A 57 -3.49 -0.75 4.22
N GLU A 58 -3.97 -1.60 5.12
CA GLU A 58 -4.90 -2.65 4.74
C GLU A 58 -6.19 -2.06 4.15
N SER A 59 -6.74 -1.05 4.81
CA SER A 59 -7.96 -0.41 4.35
C SER A 59 -7.76 0.30 3.01
N LEU A 60 -6.67 1.03 2.88
CA LEU A 60 -6.36 1.71 1.62
C LEU A 60 -6.10 0.70 0.50
N GLY A 61 -5.50 -0.44 0.85
CA GLY A 61 -5.30 -1.50 -0.14
C GLY A 61 -6.61 -2.01 -0.69
N ALA A 62 -7.61 -2.23 0.18
CA ALA A 62 -8.92 -2.66 -0.27
C ALA A 62 -9.56 -1.61 -1.18
N GLN A 63 -9.41 -0.34 -0.84
CA GLN A 63 -9.94 0.73 -1.67
C GLN A 63 -9.22 0.80 -3.01
N LEU A 64 -7.91 0.57 -3.01
CA LEU A 64 -7.13 0.58 -4.26
C LEU A 64 -7.58 -0.55 -5.17
N GLU A 65 -7.79 -1.73 -4.60
CA GLU A 65 -8.25 -2.87 -5.37
C GLU A 65 -9.58 -2.54 -6.06
N LYS A 66 -10.51 -1.96 -5.32
CA LYS A 66 -11.81 -1.63 -5.87
C LYS A 66 -11.71 -0.53 -6.93
N ALA A 67 -10.90 0.48 -6.67
CA ALA A 67 -10.74 1.57 -7.63
C ALA A 67 -10.14 1.06 -8.94
N ALA A 68 -9.21 0.10 -8.86
CA ALA A 68 -8.62 -0.48 -10.05
C ALA A 68 -9.65 -1.32 -10.81
N GLN A 69 -10.51 -2.04 -10.10
CA GLN A 69 -11.56 -2.83 -10.72
C GLN A 69 -12.52 -1.95 -11.51
N THR A 70 -12.80 -0.76 -11.01
CA THR A 70 -13.69 0.17 -11.69
C THR A 70 -12.94 1.11 -12.63
N LYS A 71 -11.62 0.98 -12.69
CA LYS A 71 -10.76 1.79 -13.55
C LYS A 71 -10.90 3.29 -13.27
N ASP A 72 -11.04 3.62 -12.01
CA ASP A 72 -11.21 5.00 -11.56
C ASP A 72 -9.84 5.62 -11.32
N ARG A 73 -9.30 6.28 -12.35
CA ARG A 73 -7.95 6.83 -12.32
C ARG A 73 -7.75 7.85 -11.21
N HIS A 74 -8.74 8.72 -11.04
CA HIS A 74 -8.63 9.76 -10.03
C HIS A 74 -8.54 9.16 -8.63
N GLU A 75 -9.39 8.18 -8.36
CA GLU A 75 -9.41 7.53 -7.06
C GLU A 75 -8.12 6.75 -6.84
N ILE A 76 -7.62 6.07 -7.88
CA ILE A 76 -6.36 5.35 -7.78
C ILE A 76 -5.23 6.29 -7.37
N LEU A 77 -5.16 7.46 -8.00
CA LEU A 77 -4.11 8.43 -7.67
C LEU A 77 -4.26 8.96 -6.25
N THR A 78 -5.49 9.26 -5.84
CA THR A 78 -5.76 9.76 -4.50
C THR A 78 -5.34 8.74 -3.44
N ILE A 79 -5.75 7.49 -3.66
CA ILE A 79 -5.43 6.43 -2.70
C ILE A 79 -3.92 6.17 -2.68
N THR A 80 -3.28 6.18 -3.85
CA THR A 80 -1.84 5.93 -3.92
C THR A 80 -1.07 7.01 -3.19
N GLU A 81 -1.48 8.27 -3.30
CA GLU A 81 -0.82 9.34 -2.56
C GLU A 81 -0.98 9.16 -1.06
N ALA A 82 -2.17 8.73 -0.64
CA ALA A 82 -2.40 8.45 0.78
C ALA A 82 -1.51 7.30 1.25
N LEU A 83 -1.37 6.26 0.44
CA LEU A 83 -0.51 5.12 0.78
C LEU A 83 0.94 5.56 0.90
N LYS A 84 1.42 6.38 -0.03
CA LYS A 84 2.79 6.89 0.05
C LYS A 84 3.01 7.65 1.34
N SER A 85 2.05 8.47 1.70
CA SER A 85 2.15 9.27 2.92
C SER A 85 2.23 8.38 4.16
N VAL A 86 1.39 7.36 4.22
CA VAL A 86 1.34 6.47 5.37
C VAL A 86 2.65 5.69 5.52
N VAL A 87 3.15 5.10 4.44
CA VAL A 87 4.36 4.27 4.56
C VAL A 87 5.62 5.11 4.74
N THR A 88 5.57 6.39 4.38
CA THR A 88 6.72 7.27 4.53
C THR A 88 6.66 8.03 5.82
N GLY A 89 5.54 8.65 6.13
CA GLY A 89 5.40 9.52 7.28
C GLY A 89 4.82 8.83 8.49
N GLY A 90 4.25 7.64 8.33
CA GLY A 90 3.64 6.94 9.45
C GLY A 90 4.59 6.07 10.23
N ILE A 91 5.86 6.00 9.83
CA ILE A 91 6.84 5.18 10.53
C ILE A 91 7.23 5.90 11.81
N PRO A 92 7.10 5.23 12.97
CA PRO A 92 7.46 5.87 14.22
C PRO A 92 8.89 6.38 14.19
N GLY A 93 9.07 7.61 14.64
CA GLY A 93 10.40 8.20 14.73
C GLY A 93 10.87 8.86 13.47
N SER A 94 10.17 8.74 12.38
CA SER A 94 10.59 9.36 11.13
C SER A 94 9.97 10.73 10.95
N VAL A 95 9.18 11.14 11.88
CA VAL A 95 8.52 12.43 11.79
C VAL A 95 9.48 13.51 12.13
N GLN A 96 9.37 14.52 11.48
CA GLN A 96 10.15 15.62 11.78
C GLN A 96 9.43 16.87 11.83
#